data_0e5387f43ac26338d7cf6f45b47aaf3d
#
_entry.id   0e5387f43ac26338d7cf6f45b47aaf3d
#
_cell.length_a   1.000
_cell.length_b   1.000
_cell.length_c   1.000
_cell.angle_alpha   90.00
_cell.angle_beta   90.00
_cell.angle_gamma   90.00
#
_symmetry.space_group_name_H-M   'P 1'
#
loop_
_entity.id
_entity.type
_entity.pdbx_description
1 polymer ?
#
loop_
_entity_poly.entity_id
_entity_poly.type
_entity_poly.pdbx_seq_one_letter_code
_entity_poly.pdbx_strand_id
1 'polypeptide(L)'
;MVHEWALAESIVKTVLDIAKERKIKSVLSVEIAIGQLQQIELDILKDALNELKRGTLLEKAKFIFVEEEAEFQCRNCNNIWKFSDVKKDLKADEAEAIHFIPELAHVFIKCPRCGSPDFIVLKGRGIRISAIRGVTNGSPSFDNS
;
A
#
# COMPACT_ATOMS: atom_id res chain seq x y z
N MET A 1 10.48 1.79 11.14
CA MET A 1 10.77 2.57 9.91
C MET A 1 10.91 1.63 8.73
N VAL A 2 10.27 1.94 7.62
CA VAL A 2 10.39 1.15 6.40
C VAL A 2 11.60 1.65 5.62
N HIS A 3 12.45 0.72 5.18
CA HIS A 3 13.56 1.06 4.30
C HIS A 3 13.08 1.04 2.86
N GLU A 4 12.98 2.20 2.25
CA GLU A 4 12.43 2.37 0.90
C GLU A 4 13.19 1.55 -0.14
N TRP A 5 14.52 1.43 -0.02
CA TRP A 5 15.32 0.62 -0.93
C TRP A 5 15.02 -0.87 -0.81
N ALA A 6 14.91 -1.38 0.41
CA ALA A 6 14.54 -2.78 0.63
C ALA A 6 13.13 -3.07 0.12
N LEU A 7 12.22 -2.13 0.32
CA LEU A 7 10.87 -2.23 -0.19
C LEU A 7 10.84 -2.23 -1.72
N ALA A 8 11.62 -1.34 -2.34
CA ALA A 8 11.74 -1.29 -3.79
C ALA A 8 12.28 -2.60 -4.36
N GLU A 9 13.30 -3.19 -3.73
CA GLU A 9 13.83 -4.49 -4.13
C GLU A 9 12.76 -5.57 -4.07
N SER A 10 11.97 -5.59 -3.00
CA SER A 10 10.89 -6.55 -2.83
C SER A 10 9.81 -6.38 -3.91
N ILE A 11 9.45 -5.15 -4.23
CA ILE A 11 8.46 -4.85 -5.27
C ILE A 11 8.97 -5.34 -6.63
N VAL A 12 10.19 -4.96 -7.01
CA VAL A 12 10.77 -5.35 -8.29
C VAL A 12 10.86 -6.87 -8.41
N LYS A 13 11.37 -7.53 -7.37
CA LYS A 13 11.49 -8.98 -7.35
C LYS A 13 10.13 -9.66 -7.50
N THR A 14 9.14 -9.19 -6.74
CA THR A 14 7.80 -9.77 -6.77
C THR A 14 7.16 -9.63 -8.16
N VAL A 15 7.28 -8.45 -8.77
CA VAL A 15 6.74 -8.22 -10.10
C VAL A 15 7.44 -9.10 -11.13
N LEU A 16 8.77 -9.23 -11.04
CA LEU A 16 9.51 -10.10 -11.96
C LEU A 16 9.11 -11.57 -11.80
N ASP A 17 8.90 -12.04 -10.57
CA ASP A 17 8.45 -13.40 -10.31
C ASP A 17 7.05 -13.65 -10.89
N ILE A 18 6.13 -12.70 -10.69
CA ILE A 18 4.78 -12.79 -11.24
C ILE A 18 4.83 -12.76 -12.77
N ALA A 19 5.63 -11.88 -13.36
CA ALA A 19 5.78 -11.80 -14.80
C ALA A 19 6.29 -13.12 -15.41
N LYS A 20 7.24 -13.74 -14.75
CA LYS A 20 7.78 -15.04 -15.17
C LYS A 20 6.71 -16.12 -15.10
N GLU A 21 5.99 -16.18 -13.98
CA GLU A 21 4.92 -17.16 -13.76
C GLU A 21 3.79 -17.01 -14.77
N ARG A 22 3.40 -15.78 -15.06
CA ARG A 22 2.31 -15.45 -15.98
C ARG A 22 2.75 -15.32 -17.44
N LYS A 23 4.04 -15.55 -17.71
CA LYS A 23 4.63 -15.46 -19.06
C LYS A 23 4.43 -14.07 -19.69
N ILE A 24 4.51 -13.04 -18.87
CA ILE A 24 4.45 -11.65 -19.33
C ILE A 24 5.80 -11.31 -19.96
N LYS A 25 5.78 -10.84 -21.20
CA LYS A 25 6.99 -10.50 -21.96
C LYS A 25 7.44 -9.06 -21.75
N SER A 26 6.50 -8.19 -21.48
CA SER A 26 6.77 -6.76 -21.28
C SER A 26 5.81 -6.23 -20.24
N VAL A 27 6.33 -5.53 -19.25
CA VAL A 27 5.51 -4.87 -18.20
C VAL A 27 5.34 -3.41 -18.58
N LEU A 28 4.09 -2.96 -18.69
CA LEU A 28 3.74 -1.60 -19.07
C LEU A 28 3.60 -0.71 -17.83
N SER A 29 2.96 -1.22 -16.79
CA SER A 29 2.77 -0.46 -15.55
C SER A 29 2.60 -1.39 -14.35
N VAL A 30 2.94 -0.86 -13.19
CA VAL A 30 2.76 -1.53 -11.91
C VAL A 30 2.06 -0.53 -10.99
N GLU A 31 0.88 -0.89 -10.50
CA GLU A 31 0.14 -0.07 -9.56
C GLU A 31 0.45 -0.55 -8.15
N ILE A 32 0.86 0.39 -7.30
CA ILE A 32 1.24 0.13 -5.93
C ILE A 32 0.28 0.88 -5.02
N ALA A 33 -0.43 0.14 -4.17
CA ALA A 33 -1.34 0.70 -3.19
C ALA A 33 -0.58 0.90 -1.89
N ILE A 34 -0.56 2.14 -1.41
CA ILE A 34 0.10 2.52 -0.16
C ILE A 34 -0.98 2.81 0.87
N GLY A 35 -0.94 2.09 1.99
CA GLY A 35 -1.92 2.27 3.05
C GLY A 35 -1.85 3.66 3.66
N GLN A 36 -3.00 4.24 3.94
CA GLN A 36 -3.11 5.59 4.52
C GLN A 36 -2.36 5.71 5.85
N LEU A 37 -2.31 4.64 6.63
CA LEU A 37 -1.61 4.64 7.93
C LEU A 37 -0.11 4.44 7.79
N GLN A 38 0.36 4.07 6.60
CA GLN A 38 1.76 3.79 6.37
C GLN A 38 2.52 5.07 6.05
N GLN A 39 3.68 5.25 6.67
CA GLN A 39 4.57 6.37 6.35
C GLN A 39 5.69 5.88 5.44
N ILE A 40 5.80 6.46 4.27
CA ILE A 40 6.81 6.12 3.28
C ILE A 40 7.30 7.41 2.64
N GLU A 41 8.63 7.53 2.50
CA GLU A 41 9.24 8.61 1.74
C GLU A 41 9.09 8.25 0.25
N LEU A 42 8.01 8.73 -0.35
CA LEU A 42 7.63 8.34 -1.70
C LEU A 42 8.69 8.69 -2.75
N ASP A 43 9.35 9.85 -2.60
CA ASP A 43 10.39 10.26 -3.53
C ASP A 43 11.58 9.29 -3.50
N ILE A 44 11.95 8.83 -2.32
CA ILE A 44 13.04 7.85 -2.16
C ILE A 44 12.64 6.51 -2.77
N LEU A 45 11.39 6.09 -2.53
CA LEU A 45 10.88 4.85 -3.11
C LEU A 45 10.88 4.91 -4.64
N LYS A 46 10.42 6.02 -5.20
CA LYS A 46 10.41 6.21 -6.65
C LYS A 46 11.83 6.16 -7.24
N ASP A 47 12.78 6.83 -6.60
CA ASP A 47 14.17 6.81 -7.05
C ASP A 47 14.76 5.41 -6.99
N ALA A 48 14.49 4.68 -5.91
CA ALA A 48 14.95 3.32 -5.76
C ALA A 48 14.36 2.39 -6.83
N LEU A 49 13.07 2.51 -7.10
CA LEU A 49 12.40 1.72 -8.14
C LEU A 49 12.97 2.03 -9.53
N ASN A 50 13.21 3.29 -9.82
CA ASN A 50 13.78 3.70 -11.11
C ASN A 50 15.19 3.16 -11.30
N GLU A 51 15.95 3.07 -10.22
CA GLU A 51 17.31 2.51 -10.28
C GLU A 51 17.28 0.99 -10.43
N LEU A 52 16.45 0.32 -9.64
CA LEU A 52 16.40 -1.15 -9.60
C LEU A 52 15.73 -1.78 -10.82
N LYS A 53 14.89 -1.03 -11.53
CA LYS A 53 14.23 -1.57 -12.73
C LYS A 53 15.16 -1.64 -13.95
N ARG A 54 16.29 -0.95 -13.91
CA ARG A 54 17.23 -0.91 -15.05
C ARG A 54 17.73 -2.30 -15.40
N GLY A 55 17.76 -2.60 -16.70
CA GLY A 55 18.23 -3.88 -17.18
C GLY A 55 17.28 -5.03 -16.91
N THR A 56 16.08 -4.76 -16.41
CA THR A 56 15.07 -5.77 -16.13
C THR A 56 13.88 -5.62 -17.09
N LEU A 57 12.96 -6.56 -16.97
CA LEU A 57 11.69 -6.51 -17.71
C LEU A 57 10.86 -5.27 -17.36
N LEU A 58 11.16 -4.61 -16.23
CA LEU A 58 10.46 -3.43 -15.76
C LEU A 58 11.07 -2.12 -16.25
N GLU A 59 12.12 -2.16 -17.05
CA GLU A 59 12.88 -0.95 -17.42
C GLU A 59 12.01 0.17 -17.97
N LYS A 60 11.01 -0.17 -18.79
CA LYS A 60 10.09 0.81 -19.40
C LYS A 60 8.76 0.92 -18.69
N ALA A 61 8.59 0.17 -17.59
CA ALA A 61 7.33 0.18 -16.85
C ALA A 61 7.15 1.48 -16.07
N LYS A 62 5.90 1.92 -15.99
CA LYS A 62 5.52 3.05 -15.14
C LYS A 62 5.05 2.52 -13.80
N PHE A 63 5.49 3.15 -12.71
CA PHE A 63 4.99 2.86 -11.39
C PHE A 63 3.92 3.88 -11.03
N ILE A 64 2.74 3.39 -10.70
CA ILE A 64 1.57 4.19 -10.36
C ILE A 64 1.28 3.97 -8.88
N PHE A 65 1.20 5.06 -8.10
CA PHE A 65 0.97 4.99 -6.66
C PHE A 65 -0.43 5.47 -6.34
N VAL A 66 -1.17 4.64 -5.60
CA VAL A 66 -2.50 5.00 -5.12
C VAL A 66 -2.53 4.86 -3.62
N GLU A 67 -3.25 5.77 -2.96
CA GLU A 67 -3.45 5.69 -1.52
C GLU A 67 -4.64 4.77 -1.23
N GLU A 68 -4.44 3.82 -0.32
CA GLU A 68 -5.51 2.97 0.16
C GLU A 68 -5.99 3.50 1.50
N GLU A 69 -7.25 3.91 1.55
CA GLU A 69 -7.84 4.46 2.76
C GLU A 69 -7.91 3.42 3.86
N ALA A 70 -7.56 3.82 5.08
CA ALA A 70 -7.63 2.92 6.24
C ALA A 70 -9.07 2.65 6.63
N GLU A 71 -9.34 1.39 6.93
CA GLU A 71 -10.66 0.91 7.31
C GLU A 71 -10.52 -0.02 8.50
N PHE A 72 -11.43 0.13 9.47
CA PHE A 72 -11.38 -0.57 10.74
C PHE A 72 -12.67 -1.34 10.97
N GLN A 73 -12.58 -2.42 11.75
CA GLN A 73 -13.74 -3.17 12.20
C GLN A 73 -13.69 -3.39 13.69
N CYS A 74 -14.73 -2.97 14.40
CA CYS A 74 -14.84 -3.16 15.85
C CYS A 74 -15.02 -4.64 16.19
N ARG A 75 -14.23 -5.13 17.13
CA ARG A 75 -14.38 -6.52 17.60
C ARG A 75 -15.58 -6.68 18.53
N ASN A 76 -16.05 -5.58 19.11
CA ASN A 76 -17.18 -5.62 20.05
C ASN A 76 -18.53 -5.60 19.37
N CYS A 77 -18.73 -4.68 18.40
CA CYS A 77 -20.03 -4.52 17.74
C CYS A 77 -20.02 -4.77 16.23
N ASN A 78 -18.85 -5.13 15.65
CA ASN A 78 -18.65 -5.41 14.23
C ASN A 78 -18.86 -4.21 13.30
N ASN A 79 -19.01 -3.00 13.85
CA ASN A 79 -19.11 -1.79 13.04
C ASN A 79 -17.84 -1.60 12.23
N ILE A 80 -18.00 -1.22 10.96
CA ILE A 80 -16.89 -0.90 10.06
C ILE A 80 -16.91 0.60 9.81
N TRP A 81 -15.75 1.25 9.94
CA TRP A 81 -15.62 2.69 9.66
C TRP A 81 -14.28 2.98 9.03
N LYS A 82 -14.18 4.17 8.44
CA LYS A 82 -12.96 4.64 7.77
C LYS A 82 -12.22 5.64 8.62
N PHE A 83 -10.92 5.78 8.37
CA PHE A 83 -10.11 6.77 9.05
C PHE A 83 -10.67 8.19 8.88
N SER A 84 -11.17 8.51 7.67
CA SER A 84 -11.78 9.81 7.40
C SER A 84 -12.99 10.12 8.29
N ASP A 85 -13.69 9.10 8.76
CA ASP A 85 -14.86 9.26 9.62
C ASP A 85 -14.48 9.75 11.03
N VAL A 86 -13.28 9.45 11.49
CA VAL A 86 -12.83 9.78 12.84
C VAL A 86 -11.66 10.77 12.87
N LYS A 87 -11.06 11.06 11.74
CA LYS A 87 -9.89 11.95 11.65
C LYS A 87 -10.15 13.32 12.25
N LYS A 88 -11.35 13.85 12.07
CA LYS A 88 -11.76 15.16 12.59
C LYS A 88 -11.75 15.22 14.12
N ASP A 89 -11.90 14.07 14.79
CA ASP A 89 -11.91 13.96 16.23
C ASP A 89 -10.51 13.81 16.83
N LEU A 90 -9.50 13.69 15.97
CA LEU A 90 -8.12 13.57 16.37
C LEU A 90 -7.42 14.92 16.33
N LYS A 91 -6.53 15.14 17.30
CA LYS A 91 -5.62 16.27 17.24
C LYS A 91 -4.59 16.04 16.15
N ALA A 92 -4.02 17.14 15.60
CA ALA A 92 -3.05 17.05 14.52
C ALA A 92 -1.85 16.16 14.88
N ASP A 93 -1.35 16.28 16.10
CA ASP A 93 -0.22 15.48 16.58
C ASP A 93 -0.59 14.00 16.78
N GLU A 94 -1.84 13.72 17.12
CA GLU A 94 -2.33 12.34 17.25
C GLU A 94 -2.42 11.67 15.89
N ALA A 95 -2.95 12.37 14.89
CA ALA A 95 -3.02 11.86 13.52
C ALA A 95 -1.61 11.62 12.96
N GLU A 96 -0.69 12.52 13.22
CA GLU A 96 0.71 12.38 12.80
C GLU A 96 1.37 11.18 13.47
N ALA A 97 1.13 10.98 14.76
CA ALA A 97 1.67 9.84 15.50
C ALA A 97 1.20 8.51 14.91
N ILE A 98 -0.06 8.42 14.48
CA ILE A 98 -0.59 7.22 13.85
C ILE A 98 0.11 6.95 12.52
N HIS A 99 0.37 7.99 11.72
CA HIS A 99 1.13 7.83 10.48
C HIS A 99 2.54 7.32 10.73
N PHE A 100 3.16 7.78 11.81
CA PHE A 100 4.51 7.37 12.17
C PHE A 100 4.56 5.95 12.72
N ILE A 101 3.63 5.63 13.63
CA ILE A 101 3.49 4.30 14.25
C ILE A 101 2.02 3.89 14.15
N PRO A 102 1.63 3.11 13.12
CA PRO A 102 0.22 2.77 12.90
C PRO A 102 -0.46 2.08 14.09
N GLU A 103 0.29 1.38 14.93
CA GLU A 103 -0.25 0.72 16.13
C GLU A 103 -0.84 1.71 17.12
N LEU A 104 -0.42 2.99 17.08
CA LEU A 104 -0.98 4.04 17.93
C LEU A 104 -2.44 4.36 17.59
N ALA A 105 -2.95 3.84 16.47
CA ALA A 105 -4.38 3.96 16.16
C ALA A 105 -5.23 3.39 17.31
N HIS A 106 -4.78 2.30 17.95
CA HIS A 106 -5.50 1.69 19.07
C HIS A 106 -5.50 2.56 20.34
N VAL A 107 -4.61 3.54 20.42
CA VAL A 107 -4.55 4.49 21.54
C VAL A 107 -5.53 5.63 21.32
N PHE A 108 -5.60 6.15 20.11
CA PHE A 108 -6.32 7.40 19.81
C PHE A 108 -7.68 7.20 19.17
N ILE A 109 -7.91 6.07 18.52
CA ILE A 109 -9.14 5.80 17.79
C ILE A 109 -10.03 4.84 18.56
N LYS A 110 -11.33 5.13 18.56
CA LYS A 110 -12.35 4.28 19.17
C LYS A 110 -13.48 4.07 18.16
N CYS A 111 -14.18 2.95 18.30
CA CYS A 111 -15.36 2.71 17.47
C CYS A 111 -16.36 3.85 17.63
N PRO A 112 -16.76 4.52 16.54
CA PRO A 112 -17.71 5.63 16.65
C PRO A 112 -19.11 5.19 17.06
N ARG A 113 -19.40 3.90 17.01
CA ARG A 113 -20.71 3.36 17.38
C ARG A 113 -20.79 2.95 18.84
N CYS A 114 -19.81 2.18 19.35
CA CYS A 114 -19.85 1.66 20.71
C CYS A 114 -18.75 2.18 21.64
N GLY A 115 -17.79 2.94 21.10
CA GLY A 115 -16.71 3.52 21.89
C GLY A 115 -15.60 2.56 22.26
N SER A 116 -15.62 1.31 21.81
CA SER A 116 -14.59 0.34 22.13
C SER A 116 -13.27 0.67 21.44
N PRO A 117 -12.12 0.57 22.12
CA PRO A 117 -10.82 0.69 21.48
C PRO A 117 -10.34 -0.62 20.85
N ASP A 118 -11.09 -1.69 20.97
CA ASP A 118 -10.73 -3.01 20.46
C ASP A 118 -11.26 -3.20 19.03
N PHE A 119 -10.40 -2.96 18.05
CA PHE A 119 -10.73 -3.09 16.64
C PHE A 119 -9.55 -3.67 15.87
N ILE A 120 -9.83 -4.14 14.66
CA ILE A 120 -8.81 -4.60 13.72
C ILE A 120 -8.73 -3.61 12.56
N VAL A 121 -7.56 -3.54 11.93
CA VAL A 121 -7.35 -2.76 10.71
C VAL A 121 -7.60 -3.68 9.53
N LEU A 122 -8.67 -3.40 8.76
CA LEU A 122 -9.02 -4.21 7.60
C LEU A 122 -8.13 -3.90 6.40
N LYS A 123 -7.81 -2.63 6.20
CA LYS A 123 -6.93 -2.17 5.12
C LYS A 123 -6.38 -0.78 5.44
N GLY A 124 -5.43 -0.33 4.62
CA GLY A 124 -4.80 0.97 4.80
C GLY A 124 -3.52 0.91 5.60
N ARG A 125 -3.04 -0.29 5.88
CA ARG A 125 -1.78 -0.53 6.57
C ARG A 125 -0.86 -1.30 5.63
N GLY A 126 0.37 -0.83 5.47
CA GLY A 126 1.34 -1.48 4.61
C GLY A 126 1.24 -1.07 3.15
N ILE A 127 1.88 -1.85 2.32
CA ILE A 127 2.00 -1.60 0.88
C ILE A 127 1.70 -2.90 0.14
N ARG A 128 1.07 -2.80 -1.02
CA ARG A 128 0.83 -3.97 -1.85
C ARG A 128 0.83 -3.61 -3.32
N ILE A 129 1.14 -4.60 -4.16
CA ILE A 129 1.01 -4.47 -5.60
C ILE A 129 -0.45 -4.75 -5.94
N SER A 130 -1.16 -3.73 -6.40
CA SER A 130 -2.60 -3.83 -6.67
C SER A 130 -2.91 -4.26 -8.09
N ALA A 131 -2.01 -3.94 -9.04
CA ALA A 131 -2.21 -4.34 -10.43
C ALA A 131 -0.89 -4.32 -11.18
N ILE A 132 -0.75 -5.26 -12.12
CA ILE A 132 0.35 -5.29 -13.06
C ILE A 132 -0.28 -5.34 -14.46
N ARG A 133 0.12 -4.41 -15.30
CA ARG A 133 -0.32 -4.38 -16.69
C ARG A 133 0.87 -4.76 -17.57
N GLY A 134 0.67 -5.75 -18.43
CA GLY A 134 1.74 -6.25 -19.28
C GLY A 134 1.23 -6.79 -20.58
N VAL A 135 2.15 -7.35 -21.37
CA VAL A 135 1.88 -7.94 -22.67
C VAL A 135 2.34 -9.40 -22.66
N THR A 136 1.45 -10.30 -23.02
CA THR A 136 1.73 -11.72 -23.21
C THR A 136 1.42 -12.10 -24.63
N ASN A 137 2.36 -12.71 -25.34
CA ASN A 137 2.13 -13.16 -26.71
C ASN A 137 1.47 -12.10 -27.62
N GLY A 138 1.82 -10.81 -27.42
CA GLY A 138 1.29 -9.70 -28.19
C GLY A 138 -0.06 -9.15 -27.70
N SER A 139 -0.65 -9.71 -26.65
CA SER A 139 -1.92 -9.26 -26.10
C SER A 139 -1.74 -8.64 -24.71
N PRO A 140 -2.42 -7.51 -24.41
CA PRO A 140 -2.39 -6.94 -23.07
C PRO A 140 -3.01 -7.89 -22.04
N SER A 141 -2.43 -7.92 -20.83
CA SER A 141 -3.02 -8.65 -19.72
C SER A 141 -2.91 -7.84 -18.44
N PHE A 142 -3.82 -8.15 -17.49
CA PHE A 142 -3.86 -7.51 -16.18
C PHE A 142 -3.80 -8.58 -15.11
N ASP A 143 -3.07 -8.29 -14.05
CA ASP A 143 -3.04 -9.10 -12.86
C ASP A 143 -3.24 -8.19 -11.63
N ASN A 144 -4.27 -8.49 -10.85
CA ASN A 144 -4.57 -7.79 -9.59
C ASN A 144 -4.11 -8.66 -8.42
N SER A 145 -3.09 -8.20 -7.72
CA SER A 145 -2.53 -8.96 -6.60
C SER A 145 -2.93 -8.39 -5.25
#